data_785e3ad03a7bc078aee8747111dab414
#
_entry.id   785e3ad03a7bc078aee8747111dab414
#
_cell.length_a   1.000
_cell.length_b   1.000
_cell.length_c   1.000
_cell.angle_alpha   90.00
_cell.angle_beta   90.00
_cell.angle_gamma   90.00
#
_symmetry.space_group_name_H-M   'P 1'
#
loop_
_entity.id
_entity.type
_entity.pdbx_description
1 polymer ?
#
loop_
_entity_poly.entity_id
_entity_poly.type
_entity_poly.pdbx_seq_one_letter_code
_entity_poly.pdbx_strand_id
1 'polypeptide(L)'
;MEQTGYREGILFLDEINCVSETLAPVMLQLLQFKKFGTHKVPEGWIIVAAGNPPELNHAVREMDMASLDRVRTLNIEADVTVWKQYAASRGVHPAILSYLEMKPETFYRVVEERKKKEFVTARGWEDLSTVLKEYEHQGLDINRYFMEEFIRSPEVAADFDAYYRMDRTCMGGYRISELFAE
;
A
#
# COMPACT_ATOMS: atom_id res chain seq x y z
N MET A 1 -2.45 28.31 6.42
CA MET A 1 -2.97 27.84 5.11
C MET A 1 -2.71 28.96 4.13
N GLU A 2 -1.78 28.75 3.21
CA GLU A 2 -1.63 29.65 2.08
C GLU A 2 -2.91 29.61 1.25
N GLN A 3 -3.38 30.78 0.83
CA GLN A 3 -4.51 30.86 -0.08
C GLN A 3 -4.07 30.33 -1.45
N THR A 4 -4.42 29.09 -1.75
CA THR A 4 -3.99 28.41 -2.97
C THR A 4 -4.57 29.01 -4.26
N GLY A 5 -5.46 29.98 -4.17
CA GLY A 5 -6.14 30.60 -5.33
C GLY A 5 -7.16 29.70 -6.05
N TYR A 6 -7.27 28.44 -5.65
CA TYR A 6 -8.24 27.50 -6.23
C TYR A 6 -9.62 27.68 -5.61
N ARG A 7 -10.67 27.71 -6.45
CA ARG A 7 -12.07 27.86 -6.01
C ARG A 7 -12.65 26.57 -5.45
N GLU A 8 -12.11 25.42 -5.80
CA GLU A 8 -12.56 24.10 -5.38
C GLU A 8 -11.38 23.16 -5.19
N GLY A 9 -11.54 22.12 -4.38
CA GLY A 9 -10.48 21.16 -4.11
C GLY A 9 -10.88 20.10 -3.09
N ILE A 10 -9.91 19.26 -2.78
CA ILE A 10 -10.02 18.21 -1.77
C ILE A 10 -9.03 18.53 -0.65
N LEU A 11 -9.53 18.58 0.58
CA LEU A 11 -8.70 18.51 1.78
C LEU A 11 -8.63 17.05 2.22
N PHE A 12 -7.48 16.42 1.96
CA PHE A 12 -7.24 15.04 2.35
C PHE A 12 -6.59 14.97 3.75
N LEU A 13 -7.17 14.18 4.65
CA LEU A 13 -6.71 13.94 6.00
C LEU A 13 -6.37 12.46 6.15
N ASP A 14 -5.09 12.17 6.26
CA ASP A 14 -4.63 10.80 6.47
C ASP A 14 -4.60 10.44 7.96
N GLU A 15 -4.82 9.15 8.28
CA GLU A 15 -4.82 8.60 9.63
C GLU A 15 -5.73 9.34 10.63
N ILE A 16 -6.92 9.76 10.19
CA ILE A 16 -7.83 10.59 10.98
C ILE A 16 -8.22 9.97 12.33
N ASN A 17 -8.19 8.68 12.45
CA ASN A 17 -8.54 7.91 13.64
C ASN A 17 -7.33 7.53 14.52
N CYS A 18 -6.12 7.99 14.18
CA CYS A 18 -4.92 7.87 15.01
C CYS A 18 -4.66 9.10 15.89
N VAL A 19 -5.58 10.06 15.93
CA VAL A 19 -5.43 11.28 16.72
C VAL A 19 -5.60 11.04 18.22
N SER A 20 -4.93 11.86 19.04
CA SER A 20 -5.05 11.80 20.49
C SER A 20 -6.46 12.18 20.96
N GLU A 21 -6.84 11.76 22.20
CA GLU A 21 -8.12 12.13 22.82
C GLU A 21 -8.38 13.62 22.86
N THR A 22 -7.33 14.40 23.05
CA THR A 22 -7.41 15.85 23.12
C THR A 22 -7.73 16.50 21.77
N LEU A 23 -7.33 15.86 20.67
CA LEU A 23 -7.56 16.34 19.31
C LEU A 23 -8.85 15.81 18.68
N ALA A 24 -9.38 14.69 19.15
CA ALA A 24 -10.58 14.08 18.58
C ALA A 24 -11.78 15.06 18.49
N PRO A 25 -12.09 15.87 19.53
CA PRO A 25 -13.17 16.86 19.43
C PRO A 25 -12.93 17.94 18.36
N VAL A 26 -11.66 18.31 18.15
CA VAL A 26 -11.29 19.32 17.13
C VAL A 26 -11.44 18.74 15.72
N MET A 27 -11.09 17.46 15.53
CA MET A 27 -11.30 16.77 14.26
C MET A 27 -12.79 16.61 13.96
N LEU A 28 -13.61 16.31 14.97
CA LEU A 28 -15.07 16.28 14.82
C LEU A 28 -15.63 17.65 14.37
N GLN A 29 -15.15 18.74 14.98
CA GLN A 29 -15.52 20.09 14.56
C GLN A 29 -15.13 20.37 13.10
N LEU A 30 -13.94 19.91 12.68
CA LEU A 30 -13.50 20.07 11.30
C LEU A 30 -14.43 19.33 10.32
N LEU A 31 -14.79 18.08 10.63
CA LEU A 31 -15.72 17.31 9.80
C LEU A 31 -17.12 17.94 9.78
N GLN A 32 -17.61 18.43 10.92
CA GLN A 32 -18.96 18.94 11.05
C GLN A 32 -19.13 20.35 10.47
N PHE A 33 -18.20 21.26 10.79
CA PHE A 33 -18.33 22.69 10.49
C PHE A 33 -17.35 23.18 9.42
N LYS A 34 -16.52 22.29 8.89
CA LYS A 34 -15.42 22.64 7.96
C LYS A 34 -14.52 23.74 8.53
N LYS A 35 -14.25 23.67 9.86
CA LYS A 35 -13.50 24.69 10.58
C LYS A 35 -12.51 24.06 11.55
N PHE A 36 -11.28 24.55 11.52
CA PHE A 36 -10.21 24.17 12.45
C PHE A 36 -9.70 25.42 13.17
N GLY A 37 -10.05 25.56 14.44
CA GLY A 37 -9.77 26.77 15.20
C GLY A 37 -10.44 28.00 14.56
N THR A 38 -9.65 28.98 14.17
CA THR A 38 -10.09 30.19 13.47
C THR A 38 -10.17 30.05 11.96
N HIS A 39 -9.60 28.96 11.42
CA HIS A 39 -9.51 28.74 9.97
C HIS A 39 -10.72 27.95 9.46
N LYS A 40 -11.30 28.40 8.36
CA LYS A 40 -12.37 27.69 7.65
C LYS A 40 -11.80 27.00 6.42
N VAL A 41 -12.31 25.81 6.12
CA VAL A 41 -12.10 25.18 4.81
C VAL A 41 -12.87 26.01 3.79
N PRO A 42 -12.26 26.42 2.69
CA PRO A 42 -12.91 27.28 1.70
C PRO A 42 -14.19 26.65 1.14
N GLU A 43 -15.12 27.48 0.72
CA GLU A 43 -16.32 27.05 0.02
C GLU A 43 -15.92 26.34 -1.29
N GLY A 44 -16.64 25.29 -1.69
CA GLY A 44 -16.27 24.46 -2.86
C GLY A 44 -15.29 23.33 -2.53
N TRP A 45 -14.71 23.29 -1.32
CA TRP A 45 -13.81 22.23 -0.91
C TRP A 45 -14.54 21.09 -0.19
N ILE A 46 -14.16 19.85 -0.52
CA ILE A 46 -14.59 18.63 0.18
C ILE A 46 -13.50 18.14 1.13
N ILE A 47 -13.90 17.59 2.27
CA ILE A 47 -12.99 16.89 3.18
C ILE A 47 -13.10 15.40 2.87
N VAL A 48 -11.97 14.77 2.58
CA VAL A 48 -11.81 13.32 2.44
C VAL A 48 -10.83 12.88 3.50
N ALA A 49 -11.17 11.84 4.24
CA ALA A 49 -10.32 11.33 5.30
C ALA A 49 -10.06 9.83 5.09
N ALA A 50 -8.84 9.39 5.40
CA ALA A 50 -8.48 7.99 5.45
C ALA A 50 -8.17 7.59 6.90
N GLY A 51 -8.40 6.33 7.20
CA GLY A 51 -8.10 5.74 8.50
C GLY A 51 -7.98 4.23 8.37
N ASN A 52 -7.22 3.64 9.25
CA ASN A 52 -7.04 2.18 9.30
C ASN A 52 -8.06 1.57 10.27
N PRO A 53 -8.54 0.36 10.04
CA PRO A 53 -9.39 -0.34 10.97
C PRO A 53 -8.58 -0.77 12.22
N PRO A 54 -9.23 -0.93 13.39
CA PRO A 54 -8.55 -1.27 14.65
C PRO A 54 -7.74 -2.56 14.60
N GLU A 55 -8.13 -3.51 13.73
CA GLU A 55 -7.46 -4.79 13.53
C GLU A 55 -6.05 -4.63 12.94
N LEU A 56 -5.81 -3.55 12.20
CA LEU A 56 -4.52 -3.28 11.57
C LEU A 56 -3.63 -2.36 12.41
N ASN A 57 -4.21 -1.61 13.33
CA ASN A 57 -3.46 -0.68 14.16
C ASN A 57 -4.15 -0.48 15.53
N HIS A 58 -3.56 -1.03 16.58
CA HIS A 58 -4.10 -0.91 17.95
C HIS A 58 -4.11 0.51 18.52
N ALA A 59 -3.39 1.44 17.92
CA ALA A 59 -3.44 2.87 18.29
C ALA A 59 -4.66 3.59 17.72
N VAL A 60 -5.37 2.94 16.81
CA VAL A 60 -6.57 3.45 16.16
C VAL A 60 -7.76 3.41 17.13
N ARG A 61 -8.56 4.46 17.10
CA ARG A 61 -9.83 4.53 17.79
C ARG A 61 -10.98 4.33 16.83
N GLU A 62 -11.97 3.60 17.28
CA GLU A 62 -13.25 3.58 16.58
C GLU A 62 -13.86 4.98 16.60
N MET A 63 -14.35 5.40 15.45
CA MET A 63 -15.11 6.64 15.36
C MET A 63 -16.45 6.48 16.09
N ASP A 64 -16.79 7.42 16.92
CA ASP A 64 -18.08 7.41 17.60
C ASP A 64 -19.26 7.59 16.61
N MET A 65 -20.45 7.22 17.05
CA MET A 65 -21.66 7.28 16.21
C MET A 65 -21.95 8.70 15.72
N ALA A 66 -21.62 9.71 16.52
CA ALA A 66 -21.83 11.10 16.12
C ALA A 66 -20.91 11.54 14.99
N SER A 67 -19.69 11.02 14.96
CA SER A 67 -18.73 11.21 13.86
C SER A 67 -19.15 10.46 12.60
N LEU A 68 -19.56 9.19 12.76
CA LEU A 68 -20.01 8.34 11.64
C LEU A 68 -21.28 8.90 10.96
N ASP A 69 -22.19 9.49 11.70
CA ASP A 69 -23.41 10.10 11.15
C ASP A 69 -23.12 11.28 10.18
N ARG A 70 -21.96 11.89 10.33
CA ARG A 70 -21.53 13.09 9.56
C ARG A 70 -20.69 12.78 8.34
N VAL A 71 -20.23 11.56 8.20
CA VAL A 71 -19.38 11.11 7.10
C VAL A 71 -20.09 10.06 6.25
N ARG A 72 -19.55 9.82 5.07
CA ARG A 72 -19.91 8.65 4.25
C ARG A 72 -18.71 7.74 4.23
N THR A 73 -18.86 6.57 4.82
CA THR A 73 -17.78 5.58 4.91
C THR A 73 -17.71 4.75 3.64
N LEU A 74 -16.50 4.62 3.12
CA LEU A 74 -16.17 3.72 2.02
C LEU A 74 -15.17 2.71 2.56
N ASN A 75 -15.52 1.44 2.54
CA ASN A 75 -14.61 0.36 2.89
C ASN A 75 -13.77 0.01 1.65
N ILE A 76 -12.46 0.15 1.79
CA ILE A 76 -11.50 -0.17 0.74
C ILE A 76 -10.89 -1.53 1.07
N GLU A 77 -11.02 -2.47 0.16
CA GLU A 77 -10.45 -3.80 0.27
C GLU A 77 -9.27 -3.97 -0.69
N ALA A 78 -8.33 -4.82 -0.30
CA ALA A 78 -7.21 -5.15 -1.16
C ALA A 78 -7.66 -6.08 -2.29
N ASP A 79 -7.56 -5.63 -3.53
CA ASP A 79 -7.90 -6.39 -4.73
C ASP A 79 -6.68 -6.52 -5.64
N VAL A 80 -6.17 -7.73 -5.79
CA VAL A 80 -4.99 -8.02 -6.61
C VAL A 80 -5.23 -7.74 -8.09
N THR A 81 -6.45 -7.94 -8.59
CA THR A 81 -6.78 -7.72 -10.01
C THR A 81 -6.73 -6.23 -10.37
N VAL A 82 -7.34 -5.41 -9.52
CA VAL A 82 -7.30 -3.95 -9.67
C VAL A 82 -5.88 -3.43 -9.48
N TRP A 83 -5.17 -3.92 -8.46
CA TRP A 83 -3.79 -3.52 -8.21
C TRP A 83 -2.85 -3.88 -9.36
N LYS A 84 -2.99 -5.05 -10.00
CA LYS A 84 -2.16 -5.44 -11.15
C LYS A 84 -2.30 -4.48 -12.33
N GLN A 85 -3.49 -3.94 -12.60
CA GLN A 85 -3.67 -2.94 -13.66
C GLN A 85 -2.89 -1.65 -13.35
N TYR A 86 -2.98 -1.17 -12.12
CA TYR A 86 -2.19 -0.05 -11.64
C TYR A 86 -0.68 -0.37 -11.70
N ALA A 87 -0.27 -1.51 -11.15
CA ALA A 87 1.11 -1.93 -11.05
C ALA A 87 1.79 -2.06 -12.43
N ALA A 88 1.09 -2.60 -13.43
CA ALA A 88 1.56 -2.66 -14.81
C ALA A 88 1.82 -1.25 -15.38
N SER A 89 0.91 -0.31 -15.14
CA SER A 89 1.06 1.08 -15.59
C SER A 89 2.24 1.80 -14.90
N ARG A 90 2.61 1.37 -13.70
CA ARG A 90 3.73 1.90 -12.90
C ARG A 90 5.04 1.15 -13.15
N GLY A 91 5.02 0.16 -14.01
CA GLY A 91 6.20 -0.64 -14.34
C GLY A 91 6.70 -1.49 -13.18
N VAL A 92 5.80 -2.02 -12.36
CA VAL A 92 6.16 -3.02 -11.33
C VAL A 92 6.82 -4.22 -12.01
N HIS A 93 7.80 -4.82 -11.34
CA HIS A 93 8.64 -5.89 -11.88
C HIS A 93 7.81 -7.05 -12.44
N PRO A 94 8.06 -7.52 -13.70
CA PRO A 94 7.24 -8.55 -14.35
C PRO A 94 7.12 -9.84 -13.54
N ALA A 95 8.21 -10.29 -12.90
CA ALA A 95 8.18 -11.49 -12.08
C ALA A 95 7.18 -11.40 -10.91
N ILE A 96 7.00 -10.20 -10.31
CA ILE A 96 6.00 -9.99 -9.26
C ILE A 96 4.58 -10.12 -9.84
N LEU A 97 4.33 -9.49 -11.00
CA LEU A 97 3.02 -9.56 -11.64
C LEU A 97 2.65 -11.00 -12.03
N SER A 98 3.61 -11.74 -12.60
CA SER A 98 3.41 -13.13 -12.99
C SER A 98 3.24 -14.06 -11.77
N TYR A 99 4.01 -13.84 -10.70
CA TYR A 99 3.87 -14.59 -9.47
C TYR A 99 2.48 -14.39 -8.84
N LEU A 100 2.02 -13.14 -8.75
CA LEU A 100 0.70 -12.81 -8.20
C LEU A 100 -0.46 -13.19 -9.13
N GLU A 101 -0.20 -13.46 -10.41
CA GLU A 101 -1.17 -14.11 -11.30
C GLU A 101 -1.38 -15.59 -10.91
N MET A 102 -0.30 -16.29 -10.56
CA MET A 102 -0.33 -17.70 -10.18
C MET A 102 -0.80 -17.91 -8.74
N LYS A 103 -0.50 -16.97 -7.84
CA LYS A 103 -0.76 -17.06 -6.39
C LYS A 103 -1.37 -15.76 -5.85
N PRO A 104 -2.59 -15.41 -6.27
CA PRO A 104 -3.25 -14.17 -5.89
C PRO A 104 -3.47 -14.04 -4.37
N GLU A 105 -3.59 -15.14 -3.64
CA GLU A 105 -3.75 -15.18 -2.19
C GLU A 105 -2.53 -14.65 -1.42
N THR A 106 -1.37 -14.54 -2.07
CA THR A 106 -0.15 -13.99 -1.47
C THR A 106 -0.02 -12.48 -1.60
N PHE A 107 -0.96 -11.83 -2.29
CA PHE A 107 -0.93 -10.38 -2.53
C PHE A 107 -1.07 -9.56 -1.26
N TYR A 108 -2.07 -9.93 -0.43
CA TYR A 108 -2.35 -9.24 0.81
C TYR A 108 -2.65 -10.25 1.91
N ARG A 109 -1.83 -10.23 2.94
CA ARG A 109 -1.97 -11.13 4.08
C ARG A 109 -1.55 -10.40 5.35
N VAL A 110 -2.38 -10.46 6.38
CA VAL A 110 -2.03 -9.98 7.71
C VAL A 110 -2.32 -11.11 8.69
N VAL A 111 -1.29 -11.56 9.39
CA VAL A 111 -1.38 -12.58 10.44
C VAL A 111 -0.81 -12.00 11.70
N GLU A 112 -1.66 -11.83 12.71
CA GLU A 112 -1.26 -11.40 14.05
C GLU A 112 -1.54 -12.52 15.05
N GLU A 113 -0.51 -13.28 15.38
CA GLU A 113 -0.53 -14.24 16.46
C GLU A 113 0.30 -13.71 17.64
N ARG A 114 -0.03 -14.13 18.87
CA ARG A 114 0.47 -13.60 20.16
C ARG A 114 1.95 -13.17 20.22
N LYS A 115 2.80 -13.63 19.30
CA LYS A 115 4.24 -13.30 19.23
C LYS A 115 4.77 -13.09 17.82
N LYS A 116 3.94 -13.23 16.80
CA LYS A 116 4.37 -13.20 15.39
C LYS A 116 3.48 -12.25 14.61
N LYS A 117 4.08 -11.21 14.07
CA LYS A 117 3.40 -10.28 13.15
C LYS A 117 3.96 -10.54 11.77
N GLU A 118 3.16 -11.15 10.92
CA GLU A 118 3.48 -11.33 9.53
C GLU A 118 2.50 -10.55 8.68
N PHE A 119 3.02 -9.88 7.67
CA PHE A 119 2.17 -9.19 6.73
C PHE A 119 2.79 -9.10 5.34
N VAL A 120 1.95 -9.14 4.34
CA VAL A 120 2.25 -8.84 2.94
C VAL A 120 1.28 -7.78 2.48
N THR A 121 1.78 -6.74 1.83
CA THR A 121 0.96 -5.62 1.37
C THR A 121 1.33 -5.21 -0.04
N ALA A 122 0.44 -4.50 -0.71
CA ALA A 122 0.70 -3.89 -2.02
C ALA A 122 1.97 -3.03 -2.01
N ARG A 123 2.17 -2.23 -0.96
CA ARG A 123 3.38 -1.40 -0.77
C ARG A 123 4.64 -2.25 -0.71
N GLY A 124 4.62 -3.36 0.05
CA GLY A 124 5.76 -4.28 0.13
C GLY A 124 6.15 -4.84 -1.24
N TRP A 125 5.19 -5.19 -2.08
CA TRP A 125 5.44 -5.63 -3.45
C TRP A 125 6.01 -4.53 -4.35
N GLU A 126 5.54 -3.29 -4.22
CA GLU A 126 6.05 -2.14 -4.98
C GLU A 126 7.49 -1.77 -4.58
N ASP A 127 7.76 -1.75 -3.27
CA ASP A 127 9.09 -1.48 -2.74
C ASP A 127 10.08 -2.57 -3.18
N LEU A 128 9.70 -3.85 -3.05
CA LEU A 128 10.49 -4.97 -3.54
C LEU A 128 10.75 -4.87 -5.04
N SER A 129 9.74 -4.51 -5.84
CA SER A 129 9.89 -4.29 -7.28
C SER A 129 10.98 -3.29 -7.62
N THR A 130 11.01 -2.18 -6.88
CA THR A 130 11.99 -1.11 -7.08
C THR A 130 13.40 -1.62 -6.84
N VAL A 131 13.58 -2.38 -5.77
CA VAL A 131 14.88 -2.94 -5.40
C VAL A 131 15.31 -4.06 -6.35
N LEU A 132 14.41 -4.96 -6.75
CA LEU A 132 14.71 -6.01 -7.73
C LEU A 132 15.27 -5.42 -9.03
N LYS A 133 14.61 -4.40 -9.58
CA LYS A 133 15.07 -3.74 -10.82
C LYS A 133 16.44 -3.10 -10.66
N GLU A 134 16.72 -2.48 -9.51
CA GLU A 134 18.01 -1.86 -9.26
C GLU A 134 19.13 -2.91 -9.10
N TYR A 135 18.87 -4.01 -8.39
CA TYR A 135 19.82 -5.10 -8.23
C TYR A 135 20.11 -5.81 -9.56
N GLU A 136 19.09 -6.02 -10.39
CA GLU A 136 19.28 -6.57 -11.73
C GLU A 136 20.11 -5.64 -12.62
N HIS A 137 19.84 -4.32 -12.55
CA HIS A 137 20.59 -3.32 -13.31
C HIS A 137 22.08 -3.33 -12.93
N GLN A 138 22.39 -3.55 -11.66
CA GLN A 138 23.76 -3.62 -11.15
C GLN A 138 24.39 -5.01 -11.25
N GLY A 139 23.64 -6.02 -11.73
CA GLY A 139 24.11 -7.40 -11.78
C GLY A 139 24.30 -8.06 -10.42
N LEU A 140 23.60 -7.57 -9.40
CA LEU A 140 23.64 -8.09 -8.03
C LEU A 140 22.55 -9.14 -7.81
N ASP A 141 22.86 -10.13 -6.97
CA ASP A 141 21.88 -11.13 -6.55
C ASP A 141 21.17 -10.69 -5.27
N ILE A 142 19.85 -10.91 -5.26
CA ILE A 142 19.01 -10.73 -4.08
C ILE A 142 18.63 -12.10 -3.52
N ASN A 143 18.54 -12.22 -2.22
CA ASN A 143 18.17 -13.46 -1.54
C ASN A 143 16.89 -13.31 -0.74
N ARG A 144 16.31 -14.44 -0.31
CA ARG A 144 15.05 -14.47 0.44
C ARG A 144 15.06 -13.61 1.70
N TYR A 145 16.17 -13.56 2.43
CA TYR A 145 16.26 -12.81 3.68
C TYR A 145 16.14 -11.30 3.43
N PHE A 146 16.67 -10.84 2.31
CA PHE A 146 16.49 -9.46 1.90
C PHE A 146 15.06 -9.20 1.41
N MET A 147 14.43 -10.16 0.73
CA MET A 147 13.02 -10.05 0.32
C MET A 147 12.08 -10.00 1.52
N GLU A 148 12.43 -10.68 2.64
CA GLU A 148 11.66 -10.65 3.91
C GLU A 148 11.58 -9.25 4.54
N GLU A 149 12.46 -8.33 4.19
CA GLU A 149 12.37 -6.94 4.65
C GLU A 149 11.19 -6.19 4.03
N PHE A 150 10.74 -6.61 2.86
CA PHE A 150 9.60 -6.02 2.13
C PHE A 150 8.33 -6.86 2.27
N ILE A 151 8.49 -8.19 2.18
CA ILE A 151 7.44 -9.19 2.34
C ILE A 151 7.63 -9.83 3.71
N ARG A 152 7.02 -9.28 4.74
CA ARG A 152 7.18 -9.71 6.11
C ARG A 152 6.39 -11.00 6.42
N SER A 153 6.50 -11.96 5.53
CA SER A 153 6.05 -13.34 5.66
C SER A 153 7.15 -14.24 5.12
N PRO A 154 7.89 -14.93 5.98
CA PRO A 154 8.99 -15.82 5.57
C PRO A 154 8.55 -16.88 4.58
N GLU A 155 7.31 -17.37 4.72
CA GLU A 155 6.73 -18.35 3.80
C GLU A 155 6.58 -17.77 2.39
N VAL A 156 5.95 -16.59 2.28
CA VAL A 156 5.72 -15.94 0.97
C VAL A 156 7.04 -15.47 0.36
N ALA A 157 7.97 -14.94 1.17
CA ALA A 157 9.28 -14.51 0.69
C ALA A 157 10.12 -15.67 0.16
N ALA A 158 10.09 -16.82 0.83
CA ALA A 158 10.80 -18.03 0.36
C ALA A 158 10.19 -18.59 -0.92
N ASP A 159 8.86 -18.59 -1.02
CA ASP A 159 8.15 -19.06 -2.20
C ASP A 159 8.40 -18.13 -3.41
N PHE A 160 8.37 -16.82 -3.18
CA PHE A 160 8.69 -15.85 -4.22
C PHE A 160 10.17 -15.90 -4.64
N ASP A 161 11.12 -16.09 -3.73
CA ASP A 161 12.56 -16.27 -4.07
C ASP A 161 12.76 -17.48 -4.98
N ALA A 162 12.11 -18.60 -4.68
CA ALA A 162 12.18 -19.80 -5.52
C ALA A 162 11.62 -19.54 -6.93
N TYR A 163 10.46 -18.88 -7.01
CA TYR A 163 9.85 -18.49 -8.27
C TYR A 163 10.74 -17.53 -9.06
N TYR A 164 11.25 -16.49 -8.44
CA TYR A 164 12.08 -15.46 -9.06
C TYR A 164 13.38 -16.03 -9.65
N ARG A 165 14.04 -16.96 -8.94
CA ARG A 165 15.23 -17.65 -9.45
C ARG A 165 14.94 -18.52 -10.66
N MET A 166 13.80 -19.19 -10.66
CA MET A 166 13.35 -20.00 -11.79
C MET A 166 13.04 -19.11 -13.00
N ASP A 167 12.32 -18.01 -12.80
CA ASP A 167 11.97 -17.04 -13.84
C ASP A 167 13.23 -16.43 -14.49
N ARG A 168 14.21 -16.00 -13.70
CA ARG A 168 15.50 -15.52 -14.21
C ARG A 168 16.27 -16.56 -15.01
N THR A 169 16.22 -17.83 -14.60
CA THR A 169 16.89 -18.92 -15.31
C THR A 169 16.23 -19.15 -16.67
N CYS A 170 14.90 -19.14 -16.72
CA CYS A 170 14.15 -19.31 -17.96
C CYS A 170 14.35 -18.11 -18.92
N MET A 171 14.32 -16.89 -18.42
CA MET A 171 14.56 -15.68 -19.21
C MET A 171 16.02 -15.63 -19.73
N GLY A 172 16.99 -16.07 -18.93
CA GLY A 172 18.39 -16.23 -19.36
C GLY A 172 18.57 -17.22 -20.53
N GLY A 173 17.75 -18.27 -20.56
CA GLY A 173 17.72 -19.25 -21.66
C GLY A 173 17.19 -18.68 -22.98
N TYR A 174 16.21 -17.78 -22.94
CA TYR A 174 15.70 -17.11 -24.15
C TYR A 174 16.71 -16.11 -24.75
N ARG A 175 17.48 -15.41 -23.95
CA ARG A 175 18.55 -14.52 -24.43
C ARG A 175 19.69 -15.27 -25.13
N ILE A 176 19.96 -16.51 -24.72
CA ILE A 176 20.96 -17.36 -25.37
C ILE A 176 20.47 -17.78 -26.77
N SER A 177 19.19 -18.06 -26.95
CA SER A 177 18.63 -18.42 -28.25
C SER A 177 18.58 -17.24 -29.24
N GLU A 178 18.47 -16.00 -28.78
CA GLU A 178 18.58 -14.81 -29.64
C GLU A 178 20.01 -14.55 -30.12
N LEU A 179 21.01 -14.96 -29.35
CA LEU A 179 22.43 -14.80 -29.73
C LEU A 179 22.91 -15.82 -30.79
N PHE A 180 22.13 -16.86 -31.06
CA PHE A 180 22.41 -17.87 -32.08
C PHE A 180 21.46 -17.78 -33.29
N ALA A 181 20.69 -16.76 -33.42
CA ALA A 181 19.80 -16.49 -34.55
C ALA A 181 20.35 -15.45 -35.55
N GLU A 182 21.68 -15.55 -35.86
CA GLU A 182 22.32 -14.94 -37.03
C GLU A 182 22.58 -15.93 -38.13
#